data_6440fd17465031efee657d132ee0fada
#
_entry.id   6440fd17465031efee657d132ee0fada
#
_cell.length_a   1.000
_cell.length_b   1.000
_cell.length_c   1.000
_cell.angle_alpha   90.00
_cell.angle_beta   90.00
_cell.angle_gamma   90.00
#
_symmetry.space_group_name_H-M   'P 1'
#
loop_
_entity.id
_entity.type
_entity.pdbx_description
1 polymer ?
#
loop_
_entity_poly.entity_id
_entity_poly.type
_entity_poly.pdbx_seq_one_letter_code
_entity_poly.pdbx_strand_id
1 'polypeptide(L)'
;MRLLQELHLNSSPPLPANITAQQVLASRISNFFPQGQGSRGPYTDSEIIEISELVKHLNQHWSNCPRTYIILRIIGHLDMLDRLIDIGFSDYWFPVTERNLPSCLLPSVKSSFVRTQSLVLTKSMDLEKGGNGQHCHFEKGEPVPFDPRGILGSGGFGQVDKVLSQISFKEYARKRVLRGTAFTGPRKEYIKQFVAEIQILKRLKHHHIVEFVGSYTDPKYIGLIMSPVADMDLGAYLKQATISNHPELRTFFGCLATALEFLHEQKIRHKDIKPGNILVNRGSILFTDFGLSFDFTDVDGSTTTSMPNGISYRYCAPEVAQYEPRNTMSDVWSLGVVFMEIIMVLKGRTAQDIDEFLRQHGSKGAYIRTNLDALLELIAELGEIGNSSDNRALGWTQQMLSVEQKLRPTASSIVTSIIAAGQEGDKISFCGICCIPSEDDFSSSAEE
;
A
#
# COMPACT_ATOMS: atom_id res chain seq x y z
N MET A 1 35.30 13.18 21.16
CA MET A 1 34.73 12.78 22.46
C MET A 1 33.31 12.22 22.36
N ARG A 2 32.37 12.81 21.60
CA ARG A 2 31.03 12.23 21.39
C ARG A 2 31.04 10.82 20.76
N LEU A 3 31.87 10.57 19.77
CA LEU A 3 32.02 9.25 19.11
C LEU A 3 32.44 8.12 20.05
N LEU A 4 33.22 8.44 21.11
CA LEU A 4 33.63 7.44 22.10
C LEU A 4 32.58 7.14 23.16
N GLN A 5 31.64 8.06 23.41
CA GLN A 5 30.54 7.84 24.35
C GLN A 5 29.39 6.99 23.77
N GLU A 6 29.11 7.08 22.47
CA GLU A 6 28.10 6.24 21.81
C GLU A 6 28.58 4.78 21.60
N LEU A 7 29.89 4.53 21.69
CA LEU A 7 30.49 3.19 21.55
C LEU A 7 30.53 2.39 22.87
N HIS A 8 30.10 2.98 24.00
CA HIS A 8 30.24 2.42 25.35
C HIS A 8 28.97 1.71 25.88
N LEU A 9 28.19 1.05 25.06
CA LEU A 9 27.12 0.20 25.55
C LEU A 9 27.52 -1.29 25.49
N ASN A 10 27.79 -1.82 26.68
CA ASN A 10 27.99 -3.19 27.14
C ASN A 10 29.42 -3.73 27.21
N SER A 11 29.93 -3.75 28.48
CA SER A 11 30.89 -4.68 29.10
C SER A 11 32.06 -5.19 28.23
N SER A 12 32.99 -4.30 27.90
CA SER A 12 34.33 -4.68 27.45
C SER A 12 35.39 -4.09 28.42
N PRO A 13 36.54 -4.73 28.62
CA PRO A 13 37.62 -4.22 29.52
C PRO A 13 38.13 -2.87 29.04
N PRO A 14 38.73 -2.02 29.91
CA PRO A 14 39.22 -0.70 29.56
C PRO A 14 40.34 -0.77 28.51
N LEU A 15 40.18 0.04 27.45
CA LEU A 15 41.11 0.11 26.31
C LEU A 15 42.43 0.79 26.69
N PRO A 16 43.57 0.39 26.13
CA PRO A 16 44.84 1.07 26.32
C PRO A 16 44.82 2.48 25.71
N ALA A 17 45.54 3.42 26.36
CA ALA A 17 45.46 4.87 26.17
C ALA A 17 45.86 5.46 24.78
N ASN A 18 46.16 4.63 23.76
CA ASN A 18 46.61 5.06 22.43
C ASN A 18 45.80 4.55 21.23
N ILE A 19 44.56 4.05 21.41
CA ILE A 19 43.75 3.55 20.29
C ILE A 19 42.83 4.64 19.76
N THR A 20 42.91 4.95 18.46
CA THR A 20 42.02 5.91 17.80
C THR A 20 40.61 5.35 17.64
N ALA A 21 39.57 6.20 17.57
CA ALA A 21 38.20 5.78 17.32
C ALA A 21 38.04 4.93 16.04
N GLN A 22 38.86 5.23 15.02
CA GLN A 22 38.90 4.46 13.77
C GLN A 22 39.46 3.06 13.97
N GLN A 23 40.49 2.89 14.83
CA GLN A 23 41.05 1.56 15.11
C GLN A 23 40.07 0.68 15.92
N VAL A 24 39.31 1.26 16.85
CA VAL A 24 38.25 0.58 17.57
C VAL A 24 37.14 0.11 16.61
N LEU A 25 36.72 1.00 15.70
CA LEU A 25 35.74 0.71 14.70
C LEU A 25 36.20 -0.42 13.76
N ALA A 26 37.41 -0.30 13.24
CA ALA A 26 37.98 -1.34 12.36
C ALA A 26 38.09 -2.71 13.05
N SER A 27 38.48 -2.74 14.35
CA SER A 27 38.52 -3.94 15.17
C SER A 27 37.12 -4.56 15.34
N ARG A 28 36.10 -3.76 15.68
CA ARG A 28 34.72 -4.24 15.81
C ARG A 28 34.19 -4.84 14.52
N ILE A 29 34.40 -4.16 13.39
CA ILE A 29 34.01 -4.69 12.08
C ILE A 29 34.76 -5.99 11.78
N SER A 30 36.05 -6.08 12.11
CA SER A 30 36.88 -7.27 11.84
C SER A 30 36.41 -8.50 12.61
N ASN A 31 35.74 -8.35 13.77
CA ASN A 31 35.18 -9.45 14.54
C ASN A 31 34.10 -10.24 13.76
N PHE A 32 33.42 -9.60 12.81
CA PHE A 32 32.47 -10.27 11.93
C PHE A 32 33.13 -11.05 10.78
N PHE A 33 34.44 -10.91 10.59
CA PHE A 33 35.20 -11.52 9.50
C PHE A 33 36.40 -12.30 10.05
N PRO A 34 36.18 -13.44 10.75
CA PRO A 34 37.25 -14.19 11.37
C PRO A 34 38.26 -14.68 10.34
N GLN A 35 39.55 -14.47 10.61
CA GLN A 35 40.65 -15.00 9.82
C GLN A 35 40.98 -16.42 10.29
N GLY A 36 40.66 -17.42 9.47
CA GLY A 36 40.99 -18.84 9.76
C GLY A 36 40.27 -19.82 8.83
N GLN A 37 40.73 -21.06 8.75
CA GLN A 37 40.26 -22.13 7.84
C GLN A 37 38.85 -22.69 8.19
N GLY A 38 38.11 -22.10 9.11
CA GLY A 38 36.72 -22.50 9.42
C GLY A 38 35.75 -21.76 8.52
N SER A 39 34.93 -22.42 7.74
CA SER A 39 33.84 -21.80 7.02
C SER A 39 32.86 -21.18 8.02
N ARG A 40 32.75 -19.84 8.04
CA ARG A 40 31.70 -19.14 8.77
C ARG A 40 30.33 -19.55 8.22
N GLY A 41 29.37 -19.80 9.09
CA GLY A 41 27.97 -19.96 8.72
C GLY A 41 27.35 -18.65 8.18
N PRO A 42 26.10 -18.72 7.69
CA PRO A 42 25.37 -17.54 7.21
C PRO A 42 25.29 -16.43 8.27
N TYR A 43 25.34 -15.17 7.84
CA TYR A 43 25.08 -14.02 8.69
C TYR A 43 23.61 -13.95 9.05
N THR A 44 23.34 -13.55 10.29
CA THR A 44 21.98 -13.22 10.74
C THR A 44 21.59 -11.81 10.34
N ASP A 45 20.29 -11.51 10.29
CA ASP A 45 19.82 -10.15 10.04
C ASP A 45 20.37 -9.15 11.08
N SER A 46 20.48 -9.57 12.36
CA SER A 46 21.07 -8.74 13.44
C SER A 46 22.53 -8.37 13.16
N GLU A 47 23.34 -9.33 12.71
CA GLU A 47 24.75 -9.08 12.37
C GLU A 47 24.88 -8.18 11.15
N ILE A 48 24.01 -8.35 10.13
CA ILE A 48 24.03 -7.50 8.93
C ILE A 48 23.65 -6.05 9.30
N ILE A 49 22.66 -5.86 10.17
CA ILE A 49 22.28 -4.54 10.68
C ILE A 49 23.41 -3.92 11.49
N GLU A 50 24.03 -4.66 12.41
CA GLU A 50 25.16 -4.16 13.19
C GLU A 50 26.35 -3.77 12.31
N ILE A 51 26.66 -4.57 11.29
CA ILE A 51 27.70 -4.24 10.30
C ILE A 51 27.32 -2.95 9.55
N SER A 52 26.07 -2.78 9.14
CA SER A 52 25.59 -1.56 8.48
C SER A 52 25.81 -0.33 9.34
N GLU A 53 25.43 -0.37 10.63
CA GLU A 53 25.63 0.75 11.56
C GLU A 53 27.12 1.06 11.79
N LEU A 54 27.96 0.04 11.90
CA LEU A 54 29.40 0.24 12.04
C LEU A 54 30.01 0.84 10.76
N VAL A 55 29.63 0.33 9.59
CA VAL A 55 30.13 0.81 8.30
C VAL A 55 29.69 2.23 8.01
N LYS A 56 28.54 2.67 8.49
CA LYS A 56 28.05 4.06 8.39
C LYS A 56 29.05 5.08 8.96
N HIS A 57 29.79 4.73 10.00
CA HIS A 57 30.84 5.58 10.56
C HIS A 57 32.11 5.63 9.69
N LEU A 58 32.29 4.68 8.77
CA LEU A 58 33.38 4.71 7.78
C LEU A 58 32.95 5.44 6.52
N ASN A 59 31.80 5.09 5.97
CA ASN A 59 31.23 5.67 4.78
C ASN A 59 29.71 5.50 4.79
N GLN A 60 28.97 6.62 4.78
CA GLN A 60 27.50 6.63 4.79
C GLN A 60 26.90 5.84 3.62
N HIS A 61 27.49 5.92 2.42
CA HIS A 61 26.98 5.23 1.23
C HIS A 61 27.15 3.71 1.33
N TRP A 62 28.20 3.25 1.95
CA TRP A 62 28.48 1.82 2.13
C TRP A 62 27.44 1.15 3.04
N SER A 63 26.95 1.90 4.05
CA SER A 63 25.93 1.37 4.98
C SER A 63 24.61 1.01 4.30
N ASN A 64 24.36 1.56 3.10
CA ASN A 64 23.15 1.26 2.32
C ASN A 64 23.25 -0.06 1.55
N CYS A 65 24.42 -0.70 1.54
CA CYS A 65 24.66 -1.96 0.83
C CYS A 65 25.43 -2.97 1.71
N PRO A 66 24.98 -3.26 2.96
CA PRO A 66 25.75 -4.07 3.91
C PRO A 66 26.01 -5.49 3.42
N ARG A 67 25.08 -6.11 2.69
CA ARG A 67 25.26 -7.45 2.12
C ARG A 67 26.33 -7.45 1.03
N THR A 68 26.27 -6.47 0.15
CA THR A 68 27.29 -6.27 -0.89
C THR A 68 28.68 -6.01 -0.26
N TYR A 69 28.73 -5.15 0.77
CA TYR A 69 29.95 -4.90 1.55
C TYR A 69 30.53 -6.19 2.14
N ILE A 70 29.69 -7.01 2.78
CA ILE A 70 30.10 -8.29 3.39
C ILE A 70 30.72 -9.22 2.32
N ILE A 71 30.01 -9.41 1.20
CA ILE A 71 30.50 -10.30 0.12
C ILE A 71 31.81 -9.80 -0.43
N LEU A 72 31.89 -8.53 -0.83
CA LEU A 72 33.12 -7.97 -1.42
C LEU A 72 34.30 -8.04 -0.45
N ARG A 73 34.06 -7.82 0.84
CA ARG A 73 35.09 -7.97 1.86
C ARG A 73 35.60 -9.41 2.01
N ILE A 74 34.67 -10.38 1.99
CA ILE A 74 35.02 -11.82 2.06
C ILE A 74 35.84 -12.25 0.85
N ILE A 75 35.45 -11.81 -0.36
CA ILE A 75 36.15 -12.21 -1.60
C ILE A 75 37.37 -11.32 -1.92
N GLY A 76 37.71 -10.35 -1.06
CA GLY A 76 38.90 -9.50 -1.20
C GLY A 76 38.80 -8.42 -2.25
N HIS A 77 37.59 -7.98 -2.63
CA HIS A 77 37.33 -6.99 -3.68
C HIS A 77 36.51 -5.79 -3.18
N LEU A 78 36.79 -5.33 -1.95
CA LEU A 78 36.08 -4.20 -1.35
C LEU A 78 36.29 -2.88 -2.12
N ASP A 79 37.41 -2.76 -2.85
CA ASP A 79 37.71 -1.65 -3.75
C ASP A 79 36.65 -1.44 -4.87
N MET A 80 35.84 -2.45 -5.15
CA MET A 80 34.78 -2.37 -6.16
C MET A 80 33.47 -1.76 -5.63
N LEU A 81 33.33 -1.58 -4.31
CA LEU A 81 32.05 -1.22 -3.69
C LEU A 81 31.54 0.17 -4.14
N ASP A 82 32.41 1.19 -4.12
CA ASP A 82 32.03 2.54 -4.56
C ASP A 82 31.56 2.53 -6.01
N ARG A 83 32.28 1.81 -6.88
CA ARG A 83 31.89 1.68 -8.29
C ARG A 83 30.55 0.99 -8.50
N LEU A 84 30.23 0.00 -7.67
CA LEU A 84 28.92 -0.67 -7.71
C LEU A 84 27.80 0.26 -7.27
N ILE A 85 28.03 1.05 -6.21
CA ILE A 85 27.06 2.04 -5.72
C ILE A 85 26.83 3.13 -6.77
N ASP A 86 27.87 3.66 -7.40
CA ASP A 86 27.79 4.70 -8.42
C ASP A 86 26.94 4.31 -9.63
N ILE A 87 26.96 3.04 -10.02
CA ILE A 87 26.10 2.51 -11.11
C ILE A 87 24.71 2.06 -10.63
N GLY A 88 24.35 2.33 -9.36
CA GLY A 88 23.04 2.05 -8.80
C GLY A 88 22.85 0.60 -8.33
N PHE A 89 23.90 -0.18 -8.17
CA PHE A 89 23.79 -1.52 -7.58
C PHE A 89 23.54 -1.40 -6.07
N SER A 90 22.60 -2.20 -5.56
CA SER A 90 22.22 -2.21 -4.14
C SER A 90 21.81 -3.62 -3.69
N ASP A 91 21.67 -3.81 -2.39
CA ASP A 91 21.24 -5.08 -1.81
C ASP A 91 19.83 -5.52 -2.23
N TYR A 92 19.04 -4.63 -2.80
CA TYR A 92 17.73 -4.95 -3.38
C TYR A 92 17.80 -5.94 -4.56
N TRP A 93 18.94 -6.02 -5.25
CA TRP A 93 19.13 -6.92 -6.39
C TRP A 93 19.33 -8.40 -6.03
N PHE A 94 19.55 -8.71 -4.75
CA PHE A 94 19.67 -10.09 -4.32
C PHE A 94 18.37 -10.90 -4.41
N PRO A 95 18.42 -12.21 -4.74
CA PRO A 95 19.62 -12.96 -5.11
C PRO A 95 20.08 -12.62 -6.54
N VAL A 96 21.40 -12.58 -6.75
CA VAL A 96 22.01 -12.27 -8.04
C VAL A 96 22.51 -13.51 -8.76
N THR A 97 22.64 -13.37 -10.08
CA THR A 97 23.29 -14.36 -10.96
C THR A 97 24.47 -13.69 -11.66
N GLU A 98 25.38 -14.46 -12.23
CA GLU A 98 26.51 -13.89 -12.99
C GLU A 98 26.06 -12.99 -14.14
N ARG A 99 24.84 -13.23 -14.71
CA ARG A 99 24.28 -12.47 -15.84
C ARG A 99 23.76 -11.11 -15.42
N ASN A 100 23.16 -10.99 -14.22
CA ASN A 100 22.58 -9.73 -13.75
C ASN A 100 23.54 -8.92 -12.87
N LEU A 101 24.75 -9.46 -12.58
CA LEU A 101 25.81 -8.67 -11.96
C LEU A 101 26.42 -7.68 -12.96
N PRO A 102 26.76 -6.43 -12.51
CA PRO A 102 27.31 -5.39 -13.36
C PRO A 102 28.55 -5.83 -14.15
N SER A 103 28.67 -5.33 -15.40
CA SER A 103 29.77 -5.65 -16.30
C SER A 103 31.16 -5.16 -15.82
N CYS A 104 31.19 -4.24 -14.85
CA CYS A 104 32.44 -3.77 -14.27
C CYS A 104 33.17 -4.81 -13.41
N LEU A 105 32.48 -5.87 -13.00
CA LEU A 105 33.07 -7.00 -12.28
C LEU A 105 33.66 -8.03 -13.27
N LEU A 106 34.90 -8.46 -13.01
CA LEU A 106 35.53 -9.55 -13.77
C LEU A 106 34.75 -10.88 -13.61
N PRO A 107 34.77 -11.78 -14.61
CA PRO A 107 34.04 -13.05 -14.52
C PRO A 107 34.37 -13.88 -13.28
N SER A 108 35.63 -13.94 -12.88
CA SER A 108 36.09 -14.63 -11.65
C SER A 108 35.48 -14.03 -10.38
N VAL A 109 35.38 -12.69 -10.34
CA VAL A 109 34.75 -11.97 -9.21
C VAL A 109 33.26 -12.22 -9.18
N LYS A 110 32.57 -12.22 -10.33
CA LYS A 110 31.16 -12.55 -10.43
C LYS A 110 30.85 -13.96 -9.92
N SER A 111 31.61 -14.95 -10.34
CA SER A 111 31.48 -16.34 -9.87
C SER A 111 31.70 -16.46 -8.36
N SER A 112 32.70 -15.76 -7.81
CA SER A 112 32.95 -15.73 -6.37
C SER A 112 31.84 -15.02 -5.61
N PHE A 113 31.32 -13.90 -6.15
CA PHE A 113 30.21 -13.13 -5.57
C PHE A 113 28.94 -13.99 -5.47
N VAL A 114 28.55 -14.65 -6.56
CA VAL A 114 27.37 -15.53 -6.61
C VAL A 114 27.47 -16.70 -5.63
N ARG A 115 28.67 -17.31 -5.49
CA ARG A 115 28.89 -18.39 -4.50
C ARG A 115 28.78 -17.88 -3.07
N THR A 116 29.31 -16.69 -2.79
CA THR A 116 29.38 -16.15 -1.44
C THR A 116 28.04 -15.54 -0.98
N GLN A 117 27.13 -15.17 -1.89
CA GLN A 117 25.86 -14.54 -1.53
C GLN A 117 24.99 -15.38 -0.58
N SER A 118 25.12 -16.72 -0.60
CA SER A 118 24.40 -17.60 0.31
C SER A 118 24.64 -17.28 1.79
N LEU A 119 25.78 -16.63 2.11
CA LEU A 119 26.09 -16.22 3.48
C LEU A 119 25.29 -15.01 3.96
N VAL A 120 24.70 -14.23 3.05
CA VAL A 120 23.97 -12.99 3.36
C VAL A 120 22.50 -13.02 2.96
N LEU A 121 22.04 -14.12 2.36
CA LEU A 121 20.62 -14.32 2.03
C LEU A 121 19.88 -14.75 3.30
N THR A 122 19.13 -13.82 3.86
CA THR A 122 18.35 -14.00 5.08
C THR A 122 16.85 -14.04 4.78
N LYS A 123 16.04 -14.57 5.71
CA LYS A 123 14.59 -14.65 5.57
C LYS A 123 13.92 -13.28 5.41
N SER A 124 14.52 -12.23 5.98
CA SER A 124 13.96 -10.86 5.87
C SER A 124 13.91 -10.34 4.44
N MET A 125 14.75 -10.86 3.55
CA MET A 125 14.72 -10.51 2.13
C MET A 125 13.44 -10.91 1.41
N ASP A 126 12.69 -11.88 1.95
CA ASP A 126 11.38 -12.25 1.42
C ASP A 126 10.29 -11.21 1.71
N LEU A 127 10.52 -10.33 2.68
CA LEU A 127 9.56 -9.29 3.08
C LEU A 127 9.21 -8.29 1.98
N GLU A 128 10.06 -8.12 0.98
CA GLU A 128 9.87 -7.10 -0.07
C GLU A 128 9.71 -7.70 -1.47
N LYS A 129 9.36 -8.99 -1.55
CA LYS A 129 9.16 -9.70 -2.82
C LYS A 129 7.70 -9.68 -3.30
N GLY A 130 6.84 -8.95 -2.64
CA GLY A 130 5.42 -8.87 -2.99
C GLY A 130 4.74 -10.24 -2.97
N GLY A 131 3.86 -10.49 -3.93
CA GLY A 131 3.14 -11.76 -4.06
C GLY A 131 4.03 -13.01 -4.16
N ASN A 132 5.27 -12.85 -4.61
CA ASN A 132 6.24 -13.95 -4.75
C ASN A 132 7.03 -14.20 -3.44
N GLY A 133 6.91 -13.33 -2.43
CA GLY A 133 7.58 -13.47 -1.15
C GLY A 133 6.81 -14.39 -0.18
N GLN A 134 7.55 -15.04 0.72
CA GLN A 134 6.96 -15.81 1.79
C GLN A 134 6.63 -14.94 2.99
N HIS A 135 5.64 -15.35 3.78
CA HIS A 135 5.38 -14.75 5.07
C HIS A 135 6.55 -15.02 6.02
N CYS A 136 7.13 -13.96 6.60
CA CYS A 136 8.31 -14.09 7.45
C CYS A 136 7.93 -14.24 8.93
N HIS A 137 8.59 -15.14 9.64
CA HIS A 137 8.41 -15.32 11.07
C HIS A 137 9.67 -14.85 11.82
N PHE A 138 9.52 -13.85 12.70
CA PHE A 138 10.58 -13.34 13.57
C PHE A 138 10.38 -13.83 14.98
N GLU A 139 11.44 -14.39 15.57
CA GLU A 139 11.45 -14.87 16.94
C GLU A 139 11.75 -13.72 17.93
N LYS A 140 11.63 -14.04 19.23
CA LYS A 140 11.97 -13.07 20.28
C LYS A 140 13.45 -12.71 20.22
N GLY A 141 13.73 -11.42 20.03
CA GLY A 141 15.09 -10.90 19.89
C GLY A 141 15.58 -10.75 18.45
N GLU A 142 14.85 -11.31 17.47
CA GLU A 142 15.14 -11.03 16.05
C GLU A 142 14.56 -9.66 15.66
N PRO A 143 15.37 -8.78 15.05
CA PRO A 143 14.89 -7.48 14.59
C PRO A 143 14.04 -7.64 13.33
N VAL A 144 12.89 -6.95 13.30
CA VAL A 144 12.14 -6.74 12.06
C VAL A 144 12.79 -5.57 11.33
N PRO A 145 13.24 -5.69 10.07
CA PRO A 145 14.12 -4.73 9.40
C PRO A 145 13.39 -3.46 8.92
N PHE A 146 12.60 -2.85 9.80
CA PHE A 146 11.82 -1.65 9.52
C PHE A 146 11.93 -0.62 10.63
N ASP A 147 12.48 0.56 10.33
CA ASP A 147 12.56 1.70 11.24
C ASP A 147 11.26 2.50 11.23
N PRO A 148 10.56 2.67 12.36
CA PRO A 148 9.38 3.53 12.43
C PRO A 148 9.73 4.99 12.14
N ARG A 149 8.93 5.65 11.29
CA ARG A 149 9.09 7.07 10.90
C ARG A 149 7.93 7.96 11.34
N GLY A 150 6.78 7.39 11.65
CA GLY A 150 5.61 8.13 12.10
C GLY A 150 4.34 7.29 12.05
N ILE A 151 3.30 7.75 12.73
CA ILE A 151 1.98 7.12 12.72
C ILE A 151 1.19 7.74 11.56
N LEU A 152 0.61 6.90 10.69
CA LEU A 152 -0.27 7.30 9.60
C LEU A 152 -1.74 7.22 10.02
N GLY A 153 -2.09 6.26 10.88
CA GLY A 153 -3.44 6.10 11.39
C GLY A 153 -3.52 5.06 12.50
N SER A 154 -4.57 5.16 13.31
CA SER A 154 -4.92 4.16 14.31
C SER A 154 -6.42 3.97 14.30
N GLY A 155 -6.87 2.72 14.37
CA GLY A 155 -8.29 2.35 14.38
C GLY A 155 -8.55 1.11 15.22
N GLY A 156 -9.80 0.67 15.24
CA GLY A 156 -10.21 -0.55 15.95
C GLY A 156 -9.47 -1.80 15.47
N PHE A 157 -8.95 -1.78 14.26
CA PHE A 157 -8.29 -2.92 13.58
C PHE A 157 -6.76 -2.92 13.68
N GLY A 158 -6.15 -1.97 14.41
CA GLY A 158 -4.71 -1.89 14.56
C GLY A 158 -4.14 -0.51 14.30
N GLN A 159 -2.83 -0.44 14.14
CA GLN A 159 -2.08 0.78 13.87
C GLN A 159 -1.43 0.69 12.49
N VAL A 160 -1.51 1.77 11.74
CA VAL A 160 -0.75 1.97 10.50
C VAL A 160 0.34 2.98 10.77
N ASP A 161 1.58 2.63 10.50
CA ASP A 161 2.74 3.50 10.64
C ASP A 161 3.55 3.54 9.33
N LYS A 162 4.22 4.66 9.11
CA LYS A 162 5.24 4.84 8.09
C LYS A 162 6.53 4.24 8.60
N VAL A 163 7.17 3.41 7.79
CA VAL A 163 8.42 2.74 8.12
C VAL A 163 9.43 2.89 7.00
N LEU A 164 10.71 2.94 7.36
CA LEU A 164 11.82 2.85 6.42
C LEU A 164 12.37 1.42 6.46
N SER A 165 12.46 0.76 5.33
CA SER A 165 13.12 -0.54 5.23
C SER A 165 14.63 -0.39 5.40
N GLN A 166 15.23 -1.26 6.21
CA GLN A 166 16.68 -1.41 6.34
C GLN A 166 17.29 -2.27 5.22
N ILE A 167 16.44 -2.82 4.31
CA ILE A 167 16.87 -3.67 3.19
C ILE A 167 16.92 -2.84 1.90
N SER A 168 15.79 -2.23 1.51
CA SER A 168 15.65 -1.47 0.26
C SER A 168 15.83 0.03 0.43
N PHE A 169 15.86 0.54 1.66
CA PHE A 169 15.85 1.97 2.01
C PHE A 169 14.64 2.73 1.42
N LYS A 170 13.55 2.00 1.18
CA LYS A 170 12.27 2.56 0.75
C LYS A 170 11.35 2.76 1.94
N GLU A 171 10.47 3.74 1.82
CA GLU A 171 9.41 3.98 2.78
C GLU A 171 8.19 3.13 2.42
N TYR A 172 7.57 2.54 3.44
CA TYR A 172 6.37 1.72 3.32
C TYR A 172 5.32 2.10 4.38
N ALA A 173 4.07 1.81 4.10
CA ALA A 173 3.00 1.78 5.09
C ALA A 173 2.95 0.39 5.73
N ARG A 174 3.06 0.34 7.06
CA ARG A 174 3.00 -0.90 7.83
C ARG A 174 1.75 -0.93 8.70
N LYS A 175 0.82 -1.83 8.41
CA LYS A 175 -0.35 -2.11 9.25
C LYS A 175 -0.02 -3.25 10.21
N ARG A 176 -0.23 -3.05 11.51
CA ARG A 176 0.07 -4.04 12.56
C ARG A 176 -1.14 -4.34 13.42
N VAL A 177 -1.36 -5.62 13.70
CA VAL A 177 -2.39 -6.11 14.60
C VAL A 177 -1.73 -6.92 15.73
N LEU A 178 -2.14 -6.66 16.98
CA LEU A 178 -1.64 -7.38 18.15
C LEU A 178 -2.06 -8.86 18.09
N ARG A 179 -1.09 -9.77 18.19
CA ARG A 179 -1.37 -11.22 18.27
C ARG A 179 -2.10 -11.60 19.56
N GLY A 180 -1.68 -11.10 20.71
CA GLY A 180 -2.24 -11.30 22.02
C GLY A 180 -2.87 -12.69 22.24
N THR A 181 -4.05 -12.73 22.82
CA THR A 181 -4.89 -13.94 22.96
C THR A 181 -5.65 -14.23 21.63
N ALA A 182 -4.90 -14.47 20.57
CA ALA A 182 -5.39 -14.58 19.18
C ALA A 182 -6.46 -15.67 18.99
N PHE A 183 -6.51 -16.67 19.87
CA PHE A 183 -7.37 -17.84 19.72
C PHE A 183 -8.61 -17.81 20.61
N THR A 184 -8.79 -16.76 21.42
CA THR A 184 -9.91 -16.62 22.35
C THR A 184 -10.58 -15.25 22.27
N GLY A 185 -11.91 -15.20 22.34
CA GLY A 185 -12.70 -13.97 22.40
C GLY A 185 -12.83 -13.20 21.07
N PRO A 186 -13.27 -11.93 21.12
CA PRO A 186 -13.58 -11.12 19.91
C PRO A 186 -12.39 -10.89 18.99
N ARG A 187 -11.14 -10.97 19.48
CA ARG A 187 -9.92 -10.74 18.68
C ARG A 187 -9.64 -11.85 17.66
N LYS A 188 -10.18 -13.06 17.87
CA LYS A 188 -10.03 -14.16 16.89
C LYS A 188 -10.56 -13.78 15.52
N GLU A 189 -11.72 -13.15 15.46
CA GLU A 189 -12.33 -12.73 14.20
C GLU A 189 -11.50 -11.64 13.51
N TYR A 190 -10.95 -10.72 14.27
CA TYR A 190 -10.05 -9.68 13.79
C TYR A 190 -8.80 -10.24 13.07
N ILE A 191 -8.18 -11.22 13.70
CA ILE A 191 -6.97 -11.84 13.13
C ILE A 191 -7.32 -12.60 11.84
N LYS A 192 -8.47 -13.29 11.82
CA LYS A 192 -8.94 -13.94 10.60
C LYS A 192 -9.15 -12.94 9.46
N GLN A 193 -9.82 -11.81 9.75
CA GLN A 193 -10.03 -10.74 8.77
C GLN A 193 -8.70 -10.17 8.28
N PHE A 194 -7.74 -9.94 9.17
CA PHE A 194 -6.42 -9.44 8.80
C PHE A 194 -5.62 -10.44 7.94
N VAL A 195 -5.71 -11.73 8.25
CA VAL A 195 -5.09 -12.78 7.41
C VAL A 195 -5.77 -12.84 6.04
N ALA A 196 -7.09 -12.73 5.98
CA ALA A 196 -7.83 -12.66 4.71
C ALA A 196 -7.44 -11.41 3.90
N GLU A 197 -7.28 -10.25 4.54
CA GLU A 197 -6.79 -9.02 3.92
C GLU A 197 -5.41 -9.24 3.25
N ILE A 198 -4.48 -9.88 3.96
CA ILE A 198 -3.15 -10.23 3.41
C ILE A 198 -3.30 -11.13 2.18
N GLN A 199 -4.16 -12.15 2.23
CA GLN A 199 -4.36 -13.08 1.13
C GLN A 199 -4.97 -12.40 -0.10
N ILE A 200 -5.94 -11.52 0.11
CA ILE A 200 -6.57 -10.73 -0.95
C ILE A 200 -5.54 -9.80 -1.60
N LEU A 201 -4.86 -8.96 -0.82
CA LEU A 201 -3.87 -8.02 -1.33
C LEU A 201 -2.70 -8.70 -2.07
N LYS A 202 -2.31 -9.90 -1.64
CA LYS A 202 -1.25 -10.67 -2.29
C LYS A 202 -1.56 -11.02 -3.76
N ARG A 203 -2.84 -11.14 -4.11
CA ARG A 203 -3.32 -11.47 -5.48
C ARG A 203 -3.58 -10.22 -6.32
N LEU A 204 -3.90 -9.08 -5.68
CA LEU A 204 -4.28 -7.87 -6.38
C LEU A 204 -3.06 -7.15 -6.94
N LYS A 205 -3.10 -6.86 -8.25
CA LYS A 205 -2.11 -6.02 -8.94
C LYS A 205 -2.84 -5.03 -9.83
N HIS A 206 -3.02 -3.82 -9.34
CA HIS A 206 -3.67 -2.75 -10.08
C HIS A 206 -3.14 -1.40 -9.58
N HIS A 207 -2.89 -0.45 -10.49
CA HIS A 207 -2.26 0.83 -10.14
C HIS A 207 -3.13 1.76 -9.28
N HIS A 208 -4.42 1.47 -9.12
CA HIS A 208 -5.33 2.14 -8.20
C HIS A 208 -5.70 1.28 -6.99
N ILE A 209 -4.87 0.33 -6.62
CA ILE A 209 -4.96 -0.45 -5.39
C ILE A 209 -3.60 -0.40 -4.71
N VAL A 210 -3.57 -0.28 -3.38
CA VAL A 210 -2.32 -0.36 -2.61
C VAL A 210 -1.63 -1.70 -2.89
N GLU A 211 -0.32 -1.63 -3.16
CA GLU A 211 0.48 -2.80 -3.47
C GLU A 211 0.86 -3.57 -2.20
N PHE A 212 0.69 -4.88 -2.23
CA PHE A 212 1.24 -5.77 -1.22
C PHE A 212 2.76 -5.89 -1.41
N VAL A 213 3.52 -5.51 -0.40
CA VAL A 213 4.99 -5.62 -0.38
C VAL A 213 5.44 -6.86 0.37
N GLY A 214 4.81 -7.16 1.49
CA GLY A 214 5.14 -8.34 2.29
C GLY A 214 4.32 -8.46 3.56
N SER A 215 4.53 -9.54 4.29
CA SER A 215 3.90 -9.77 5.58
C SER A 215 4.79 -10.54 6.53
N TYR A 216 4.62 -10.29 7.81
CA TYR A 216 5.42 -10.97 8.84
C TYR A 216 4.61 -11.21 10.11
N THR A 217 5.15 -12.09 10.94
CA THR A 217 4.72 -12.30 12.32
C THR A 217 5.93 -12.16 13.24
N ASP A 218 5.81 -11.36 14.27
CA ASP A 218 6.74 -11.29 15.40
C ASP A 218 6.04 -11.76 16.70
N PRO A 219 6.73 -11.84 17.84
CA PRO A 219 6.11 -12.28 19.10
C PRO A 219 4.88 -11.48 19.54
N LYS A 220 4.77 -10.22 19.09
CA LYS A 220 3.72 -9.29 19.53
C LYS A 220 2.70 -8.98 18.45
N TYR A 221 3.10 -8.92 17.18
CA TYR A 221 2.28 -8.44 16.07
C TYR A 221 2.23 -9.41 14.89
N ILE A 222 1.16 -9.29 14.11
CA ILE A 222 1.14 -9.65 12.68
C ILE A 222 1.23 -8.35 11.91
N GLY A 223 2.15 -8.26 10.94
CA GLY A 223 2.41 -7.06 10.15
C GLY A 223 2.14 -7.30 8.68
N LEU A 224 1.56 -6.29 8.04
CA LEU A 224 1.33 -6.16 6.60
C LEU A 224 2.10 -4.93 6.12
N ILE A 225 2.91 -5.09 5.09
CA ILE A 225 3.69 -4.02 4.46
C ILE A 225 3.07 -3.70 3.11
N MET A 226 2.82 -2.43 2.87
CA MET A 226 2.14 -1.91 1.67
C MET A 226 2.87 -0.72 1.07
N SER A 227 2.68 -0.50 -0.21
CA SER A 227 3.19 0.64 -0.98
C SER A 227 2.05 1.23 -1.85
N PRO A 228 2.11 2.53 -2.15
CA PRO A 228 2.99 3.56 -1.59
C PRO A 228 2.58 4.02 -0.18
N VAL A 229 3.43 4.82 0.46
CA VAL A 229 2.99 5.65 1.58
C VAL A 229 2.27 6.85 0.97
N ALA A 230 0.96 6.89 1.12
CA ALA A 230 0.14 7.95 0.53
C ALA A 230 0.30 9.28 1.28
N ASP A 231 -0.01 10.37 0.58
CA ASP A 231 0.05 11.72 1.15
C ASP A 231 -1.08 11.91 2.19
N MET A 232 -2.31 11.44 1.86
CA MET A 232 -3.49 11.51 2.72
C MET A 232 -4.62 10.60 2.22
N ASP A 233 -5.70 10.49 2.98
CA ASP A 233 -6.95 9.91 2.48
C ASP A 233 -7.78 10.92 1.66
N LEU A 234 -8.74 10.42 0.87
CA LEU A 234 -9.60 11.25 0.04
C LEU A 234 -10.44 12.23 0.87
N GLY A 235 -10.88 11.86 2.07
CA GLY A 235 -11.66 12.75 2.94
C GLY A 235 -10.85 13.97 3.40
N ALA A 236 -9.57 13.78 3.71
CA ALA A 236 -8.64 14.87 4.01
C ALA A 236 -8.34 15.71 2.75
N TYR A 237 -8.17 15.04 1.59
CA TYR A 237 -7.94 15.72 0.31
C TYR A 237 -9.13 16.62 -0.09
N LEU A 238 -10.35 16.12 -0.03
CA LEU A 238 -11.55 16.88 -0.39
C LEU A 238 -11.76 18.14 0.49
N LYS A 239 -11.35 18.09 1.77
CA LYS A 239 -11.44 19.23 2.69
C LYS A 239 -10.52 20.40 2.34
N GLN A 240 -9.38 20.11 1.69
CA GLN A 240 -8.39 21.14 1.33
C GLN A 240 -8.31 21.41 -0.18
N ALA A 241 -9.07 20.66 -0.99
CA ALA A 241 -9.08 20.83 -2.43
C ALA A 241 -9.58 22.23 -2.83
N THR A 242 -8.90 22.81 -3.80
CA THR A 242 -9.22 24.11 -4.39
C THR A 242 -9.55 23.95 -5.86
N ILE A 243 -9.96 25.03 -6.54
CA ILE A 243 -10.25 25.03 -7.97
C ILE A 243 -9.07 24.48 -8.80
N SER A 244 -7.83 24.68 -8.34
CA SER A 244 -6.64 24.14 -9.03
C SER A 244 -6.58 22.60 -9.01
N ASN A 245 -7.26 21.95 -8.07
CA ASN A 245 -7.35 20.50 -7.98
C ASN A 245 -8.51 19.91 -8.80
N HIS A 246 -9.40 20.71 -9.38
CA HIS A 246 -10.56 20.21 -10.13
C HIS A 246 -10.19 19.31 -11.33
N PRO A 247 -9.15 19.61 -12.14
CA PRO A 247 -8.75 18.70 -13.20
C PRO A 247 -8.38 17.30 -12.70
N GLU A 248 -7.67 17.23 -11.58
CA GLU A 248 -7.27 15.98 -10.93
C GLU A 248 -8.48 15.26 -10.34
N LEU A 249 -9.35 15.96 -9.60
CA LEU A 249 -10.59 15.40 -9.03
C LEU A 249 -11.47 14.75 -10.08
N ARG A 250 -11.56 15.33 -11.29
CA ARG A 250 -12.34 14.74 -12.39
C ARG A 250 -11.79 13.38 -12.80
N THR A 251 -10.48 13.20 -12.80
CA THR A 251 -9.89 11.91 -13.19
C THR A 251 -10.19 10.80 -12.18
N PHE A 252 -10.49 11.13 -10.94
CA PHE A 252 -10.79 10.15 -9.89
C PHE A 252 -12.05 9.33 -10.17
N PHE A 253 -13.03 9.88 -10.92
CA PHE A 253 -14.23 9.11 -11.28
C PHE A 253 -13.87 7.84 -12.08
N GLY A 254 -13.13 8.00 -13.16
CA GLY A 254 -12.72 6.87 -14.00
C GLY A 254 -11.74 5.95 -13.29
N CYS A 255 -10.75 6.52 -12.61
CA CYS A 255 -9.73 5.73 -11.89
C CYS A 255 -10.35 4.84 -10.80
N LEU A 256 -11.33 5.35 -10.03
CA LEU A 256 -12.03 4.56 -9.01
C LEU A 256 -12.99 3.55 -9.63
N ALA A 257 -13.68 3.91 -10.71
CA ALA A 257 -14.57 2.99 -11.41
C ALA A 257 -13.79 1.80 -12.00
N THR A 258 -12.64 2.04 -12.63
CA THR A 258 -11.76 1.00 -13.20
C THR A 258 -11.19 0.10 -12.10
N ALA A 259 -10.77 0.68 -10.97
CA ALA A 259 -10.32 -0.10 -9.82
C ALA A 259 -11.43 -0.99 -9.24
N LEU A 260 -12.68 -0.50 -9.19
CA LEU A 260 -13.83 -1.28 -8.74
C LEU A 260 -14.19 -2.39 -9.73
N GLU A 261 -14.14 -2.10 -11.04
CA GLU A 261 -14.32 -3.10 -12.11
C GLU A 261 -13.31 -4.24 -11.93
N PHE A 262 -12.02 -3.91 -11.81
CA PHE A 262 -10.96 -4.89 -11.56
C PHE A 262 -11.24 -5.74 -10.32
N LEU A 263 -11.65 -5.15 -9.19
CA LEU A 263 -11.98 -5.92 -7.99
C LEU A 263 -13.11 -6.93 -8.25
N HIS A 264 -14.17 -6.50 -8.93
CA HIS A 264 -15.31 -7.35 -9.25
C HIS A 264 -14.95 -8.47 -10.24
N GLU A 265 -14.07 -8.22 -11.20
CA GLU A 265 -13.50 -9.24 -12.10
C GLU A 265 -12.66 -10.26 -11.35
N GLN A 266 -11.85 -9.81 -10.37
CA GLN A 266 -11.07 -10.67 -9.46
C GLN A 266 -11.95 -11.39 -8.42
N LYS A 267 -13.28 -11.29 -8.53
CA LYS A 267 -14.25 -11.91 -7.62
C LYS A 267 -14.12 -11.40 -6.17
N ILE A 268 -13.83 -10.12 -6.01
CA ILE A 268 -13.66 -9.47 -4.70
C ILE A 268 -14.69 -8.34 -4.56
N ARG A 269 -15.42 -8.34 -3.44
CA ARG A 269 -16.21 -7.20 -2.98
C ARG A 269 -15.42 -6.47 -1.88
N HIS A 270 -15.32 -5.15 -1.99
CA HIS A 270 -14.59 -4.32 -1.02
C HIS A 270 -15.35 -4.20 0.31
N LYS A 271 -16.67 -3.94 0.26
CA LYS A 271 -17.62 -3.83 1.38
C LYS A 271 -17.45 -2.63 2.31
N ASP A 272 -16.38 -1.85 2.21
CA ASP A 272 -16.15 -0.65 3.02
C ASP A 272 -15.56 0.50 2.20
N ILE A 273 -16.15 0.78 1.03
CA ILE A 273 -15.76 1.93 0.20
C ILE A 273 -16.24 3.21 0.87
N LYS A 274 -15.28 4.08 1.20
CA LYS A 274 -15.47 5.40 1.81
C LYS A 274 -14.21 6.25 1.64
N PRO A 275 -14.26 7.59 1.75
CA PRO A 275 -13.08 8.43 1.57
C PRO A 275 -11.89 8.08 2.45
N GLY A 276 -12.12 7.60 3.69
CA GLY A 276 -11.03 7.18 4.58
C GLY A 276 -10.30 5.89 4.12
N ASN A 277 -10.90 5.10 3.22
CA ASN A 277 -10.31 3.89 2.63
C ASN A 277 -9.89 4.09 1.18
N ILE A 278 -9.82 5.35 0.74
CA ILE A 278 -9.33 5.77 -0.55
C ILE A 278 -8.17 6.74 -0.30
N LEU A 279 -7.01 6.42 -0.78
CA LEU A 279 -5.78 7.19 -0.56
C LEU A 279 -5.46 8.03 -1.78
N VAL A 280 -4.91 9.23 -1.54
CA VAL A 280 -4.35 10.11 -2.58
C VAL A 280 -2.84 10.16 -2.41
N ASN A 281 -2.12 9.89 -3.48
CA ASN A 281 -0.66 9.90 -3.53
C ASN A 281 -0.19 10.53 -4.83
N ARG A 282 0.40 11.72 -4.75
CA ARG A 282 0.96 12.47 -5.90
C ARG A 282 -0.03 12.56 -7.07
N GLY A 283 -1.28 12.88 -6.78
CA GLY A 283 -2.33 12.99 -7.79
C GLY A 283 -2.93 11.67 -8.27
N SER A 284 -2.43 10.54 -7.83
CA SER A 284 -3.04 9.23 -8.06
C SER A 284 -3.93 8.81 -6.90
N ILE A 285 -4.97 8.02 -7.19
CA ILE A 285 -5.94 7.56 -6.20
C ILE A 285 -5.88 6.03 -6.06
N LEU A 286 -5.99 5.51 -4.81
CA LEU A 286 -5.84 4.08 -4.55
C LEU A 286 -6.86 3.59 -3.52
N PHE A 287 -7.46 2.43 -3.75
CA PHE A 287 -8.19 1.70 -2.72
C PHE A 287 -7.24 1.05 -1.71
N THR A 288 -7.66 1.06 -0.43
CA THR A 288 -6.96 0.43 0.69
C THR A 288 -7.96 -0.19 1.68
N ASP A 289 -7.46 -0.91 2.67
CA ASP A 289 -8.21 -1.54 3.77
C ASP A 289 -9.23 -2.59 3.31
N PHE A 290 -8.70 -3.76 2.92
CA PHE A 290 -9.47 -4.94 2.50
C PHE A 290 -9.92 -5.83 3.67
N GLY A 291 -9.83 -5.34 4.92
CA GLY A 291 -10.14 -6.11 6.13
C GLY A 291 -11.59 -6.59 6.24
N LEU A 292 -12.54 -5.93 5.56
CA LEU A 292 -13.94 -6.36 5.47
C LEU A 292 -14.30 -7.01 4.13
N SER A 293 -13.36 -7.09 3.20
CA SER A 293 -13.60 -7.59 1.85
C SER A 293 -14.03 -9.05 1.83
N PHE A 294 -14.72 -9.42 0.76
CA PHE A 294 -15.24 -10.77 0.56
C PHE A 294 -14.75 -11.32 -0.78
N ASP A 295 -13.97 -12.38 -0.69
CA ASP A 295 -13.56 -13.17 -1.83
C ASP A 295 -14.65 -14.21 -2.12
N PHE A 296 -15.23 -14.19 -3.33
CA PHE A 296 -16.27 -15.11 -3.76
C PHE A 296 -15.83 -16.01 -4.92
N THR A 297 -14.53 -16.23 -5.06
CA THR A 297 -13.96 -17.11 -6.11
C THR A 297 -14.51 -18.53 -6.02
N ASP A 298 -14.63 -19.06 -4.79
CA ASP A 298 -15.07 -20.44 -4.53
C ASP A 298 -16.57 -20.55 -4.18
N VAL A 299 -17.35 -19.50 -4.44
CA VAL A 299 -18.77 -19.43 -4.08
C VAL A 299 -19.60 -19.10 -5.32
N ASP A 300 -20.77 -19.75 -5.49
CA ASP A 300 -21.70 -19.43 -6.56
C ASP A 300 -22.27 -18.02 -6.39
N GLY A 301 -21.66 -17.06 -7.11
CA GLY A 301 -22.07 -15.65 -7.14
C GLY A 301 -21.60 -14.81 -5.96
N SER A 302 -21.75 -13.49 -6.10
CA SER A 302 -21.28 -12.50 -5.11
C SER A 302 -22.26 -12.24 -3.96
N THR A 303 -23.42 -12.90 -3.94
CA THR A 303 -24.50 -12.62 -2.98
C THR A 303 -24.19 -13.19 -1.60
N THR A 304 -24.38 -12.37 -0.56
CA THR A 304 -24.24 -12.76 0.83
C THR A 304 -25.50 -12.40 1.62
N THR A 305 -25.89 -13.28 2.55
CA THR A 305 -27.04 -13.12 3.46
C THR A 305 -26.64 -13.08 4.93
N SER A 306 -25.36 -13.33 5.24
CA SER A 306 -24.84 -13.30 6.61
C SER A 306 -24.89 -11.89 7.20
N MET A 307 -24.91 -11.77 8.54
CA MET A 307 -24.83 -10.46 9.21
C MET A 307 -23.55 -9.72 8.76
N PRO A 308 -23.63 -8.43 8.39
CA PRO A 308 -22.46 -7.67 8.00
C PRO A 308 -21.58 -7.37 9.21
N ASN A 309 -20.27 -7.62 9.10
CA ASN A 309 -19.28 -7.26 10.10
C ASN A 309 -18.78 -5.85 9.79
N GLY A 310 -19.08 -4.88 10.65
CA GLY A 310 -18.69 -3.49 10.46
C GLY A 310 -19.49 -2.80 9.33
N ILE A 311 -20.27 -1.80 9.67
CA ILE A 311 -21.05 -1.00 8.70
C ILE A 311 -20.63 0.45 8.82
N SER A 312 -20.14 1.01 7.72
CA SER A 312 -19.99 2.45 7.56
C SER A 312 -21.34 3.04 7.13
N TYR A 313 -22.20 3.34 8.10
CA TYR A 313 -23.61 3.70 7.89
C TYR A 313 -23.82 4.85 6.88
N ARG A 314 -22.89 5.79 6.77
CA ARG A 314 -22.99 6.89 5.81
C ARG A 314 -22.94 6.42 4.35
N TYR A 315 -22.13 5.40 4.08
CA TYR A 315 -21.82 4.92 2.72
C TYR A 315 -22.52 3.63 2.36
N CYS A 316 -23.14 2.93 3.31
CA CYS A 316 -23.75 1.62 3.03
C CYS A 316 -25.04 1.75 2.23
N ALA A 317 -25.23 0.79 1.32
CA ALA A 317 -26.43 0.67 0.53
C ALA A 317 -27.68 0.31 1.38
N PRO A 318 -28.91 0.60 0.89
CA PRO A 318 -30.15 0.27 1.61
C PRO A 318 -30.22 -1.19 2.07
N GLU A 319 -29.95 -2.14 1.19
CA GLU A 319 -29.97 -3.58 1.47
C GLU A 319 -28.93 -3.99 2.52
N VAL A 320 -27.80 -3.29 2.62
CA VAL A 320 -26.81 -3.55 3.67
C VAL A 320 -27.33 -3.08 5.03
N ALA A 321 -27.97 -1.91 5.07
CA ALA A 321 -28.53 -1.36 6.30
C ALA A 321 -29.77 -2.16 6.79
N GLN A 322 -30.48 -2.81 5.89
CA GLN A 322 -31.68 -3.64 6.15
C GLN A 322 -31.34 -5.11 6.36
N TYR A 323 -30.06 -5.48 6.28
CA TYR A 323 -29.58 -6.87 6.40
C TYR A 323 -30.16 -7.82 5.34
N GLU A 324 -30.49 -7.28 4.17
CA GLU A 324 -31.01 -8.03 3.04
C GLU A 324 -29.89 -8.69 2.21
N PRO A 325 -30.21 -9.59 1.27
CA PRO A 325 -29.23 -10.15 0.33
C PRO A 325 -28.49 -9.06 -0.46
N ARG A 326 -27.16 -9.10 -0.46
CA ARG A 326 -26.31 -8.08 -1.05
C ARG A 326 -25.21 -8.67 -1.90
N ASN A 327 -24.89 -8.01 -3.00
CA ASN A 327 -23.89 -8.41 -3.97
C ASN A 327 -22.91 -7.25 -4.31
N THR A 328 -22.22 -7.31 -5.43
CA THR A 328 -21.30 -6.28 -5.92
C THR A 328 -21.95 -4.89 -6.07
N MET A 329 -23.27 -4.82 -6.27
CA MET A 329 -24.01 -3.55 -6.40
C MET A 329 -24.00 -2.72 -5.11
N SER A 330 -23.72 -3.31 -3.95
CA SER A 330 -23.52 -2.55 -2.72
C SER A 330 -22.20 -1.74 -2.72
N ASP A 331 -21.16 -2.22 -3.39
CA ASP A 331 -19.92 -1.45 -3.58
C ASP A 331 -20.14 -0.30 -4.58
N VAL A 332 -20.95 -0.53 -5.63
CA VAL A 332 -21.37 0.51 -6.59
C VAL A 332 -22.10 1.65 -5.88
N TRP A 333 -23.04 1.33 -5.00
CA TRP A 333 -23.70 2.34 -4.16
C TRP A 333 -22.71 3.14 -3.33
N SER A 334 -21.82 2.45 -2.61
CA SER A 334 -20.83 3.11 -1.73
C SER A 334 -19.91 4.04 -2.53
N LEU A 335 -19.49 3.63 -3.74
CA LEU A 335 -18.73 4.48 -4.64
C LEU A 335 -19.56 5.66 -5.16
N GLY A 336 -20.86 5.47 -5.41
CA GLY A 336 -21.80 6.55 -5.78
C GLY A 336 -21.88 7.64 -4.70
N VAL A 337 -21.88 7.26 -3.42
CA VAL A 337 -21.81 8.24 -2.31
C VAL A 337 -20.48 9.01 -2.31
N VAL A 338 -19.35 8.32 -2.57
CA VAL A 338 -18.04 8.97 -2.72
C VAL A 338 -18.03 9.91 -3.92
N PHE A 339 -18.61 9.52 -5.05
CA PHE A 339 -18.74 10.38 -6.23
C PHE A 339 -19.53 11.65 -5.91
N MET A 340 -20.61 11.54 -5.14
CA MET A 340 -21.38 12.70 -4.70
C MET A 340 -20.53 13.67 -3.89
N GLU A 341 -19.66 13.19 -2.99
CA GLU A 341 -18.74 14.04 -2.22
C GLU A 341 -17.70 14.75 -3.10
N ILE A 342 -17.16 14.06 -4.13
CA ILE A 342 -16.27 14.67 -5.13
C ILE A 342 -17.00 15.75 -5.92
N ILE A 343 -18.24 15.48 -6.36
CA ILE A 343 -19.07 16.46 -7.10
C ILE A 343 -19.33 17.71 -6.26
N MET A 344 -19.65 17.58 -4.98
CA MET A 344 -19.84 18.73 -4.10
C MET A 344 -18.64 19.68 -4.18
N VAL A 345 -17.43 19.16 -4.09
CA VAL A 345 -16.20 19.97 -4.17
C VAL A 345 -16.04 20.60 -5.56
N LEU A 346 -16.27 19.85 -6.63
CA LEU A 346 -16.24 20.38 -8.00
C LEU A 346 -17.27 21.51 -8.23
N LYS A 347 -18.39 21.49 -7.50
CA LYS A 347 -19.43 22.51 -7.52
C LYS A 347 -19.23 23.63 -6.49
N GLY A 348 -18.05 23.69 -5.85
CA GLY A 348 -17.68 24.73 -4.89
C GLY A 348 -18.34 24.61 -3.52
N ARG A 349 -18.81 23.40 -3.17
CA ARG A 349 -19.41 23.07 -1.87
C ARG A 349 -18.52 22.09 -1.11
N THR A 350 -18.90 21.75 0.11
CA THR A 350 -18.20 20.77 0.95
C THR A 350 -18.98 19.46 1.02
N ALA A 351 -18.30 18.36 1.35
CA ALA A 351 -18.97 17.08 1.58
C ALA A 351 -19.93 17.11 2.79
N GLN A 352 -19.74 18.05 3.74
CA GLN A 352 -20.62 18.25 4.88
C GLN A 352 -21.95 18.88 4.48
N ASP A 353 -21.98 19.70 3.42
CA ASP A 353 -23.20 20.35 2.95
C ASP A 353 -24.26 19.34 2.48
N ILE A 354 -23.85 18.11 2.09
CA ILE A 354 -24.77 16.99 1.83
C ILE A 354 -25.62 16.71 3.08
N ASP A 355 -24.95 16.55 4.23
CA ASP A 355 -25.62 16.18 5.48
C ASP A 355 -26.59 17.29 5.93
N GLU A 356 -26.17 18.54 5.76
CA GLU A 356 -27.01 19.69 6.10
C GLU A 356 -28.22 19.75 5.18
N PHE A 357 -28.03 19.62 3.87
CA PHE A 357 -29.11 19.62 2.89
C PHE A 357 -30.11 18.50 3.17
N LEU A 358 -29.65 17.28 3.39
CA LEU A 358 -30.53 16.12 3.66
C LEU A 358 -31.32 16.29 4.98
N ARG A 359 -30.78 16.98 6.00
CA ARG A 359 -31.52 17.27 7.23
C ARG A 359 -32.58 18.34 7.05
N GLN A 360 -32.36 19.28 6.14
CA GLN A 360 -33.29 20.40 5.87
C GLN A 360 -34.44 19.98 4.94
N HIS A 361 -34.16 19.15 3.91
CA HIS A 361 -35.10 18.79 2.86
C HIS A 361 -35.62 17.35 2.96
N GLY A 362 -35.02 16.52 3.81
CA GLY A 362 -35.36 15.11 3.95
C GLY A 362 -35.80 14.73 5.36
N SER A 363 -35.48 13.52 5.75
CA SER A 363 -35.68 13.02 7.12
C SER A 363 -34.61 13.61 8.07
N LYS A 364 -34.86 13.50 9.40
CA LYS A 364 -33.88 13.96 10.41
C LYS A 364 -32.50 13.28 10.34
N GLY A 365 -32.39 12.14 9.63
CA GLY A 365 -31.12 11.41 9.44
C GLY A 365 -30.41 11.88 8.17
N ALA A 366 -29.11 12.12 8.24
CA ALA A 366 -28.29 12.59 7.11
C ALA A 366 -27.76 11.42 6.24
N TYR A 367 -28.59 10.43 5.94
CA TYR A 367 -28.20 9.32 5.09
C TYR A 367 -28.88 9.40 3.72
N ILE A 368 -28.10 9.35 2.64
CA ILE A 368 -28.62 9.38 1.26
C ILE A 368 -29.68 8.29 1.05
N ARG A 369 -29.44 7.06 1.53
CA ARG A 369 -30.36 5.92 1.34
C ARG A 369 -31.76 6.12 1.93
N THR A 370 -31.95 7.04 2.85
CA THR A 370 -33.25 7.35 3.48
C THR A 370 -33.85 8.67 3.01
N ASN A 371 -33.16 9.40 2.12
CA ASN A 371 -33.53 10.76 1.70
C ASN A 371 -33.38 10.94 0.18
N LEU A 372 -33.94 10.01 -0.62
CA LEU A 372 -33.73 10.01 -2.06
C LEU A 372 -34.40 11.23 -2.76
N ASP A 373 -35.57 11.65 -2.31
CA ASP A 373 -36.25 12.81 -2.89
C ASP A 373 -35.38 14.07 -2.67
N ALA A 374 -34.87 14.26 -1.45
CA ALA A 374 -33.94 15.35 -1.15
C ALA A 374 -32.61 15.23 -1.91
N LEU A 375 -32.13 14.00 -2.18
CA LEU A 375 -30.95 13.79 -3.04
C LEU A 375 -31.22 14.24 -4.48
N LEU A 376 -32.40 13.96 -5.03
CA LEU A 376 -32.78 14.38 -6.38
C LEU A 376 -32.89 15.91 -6.47
N GLU A 377 -33.41 16.57 -5.44
CA GLU A 377 -33.44 18.04 -5.33
C GLU A 377 -32.00 18.61 -5.30
N LEU A 378 -31.12 18.01 -4.49
CA LEU A 378 -29.72 18.41 -4.43
C LEU A 378 -29.02 18.24 -5.79
N ILE A 379 -29.22 17.11 -6.47
CA ILE A 379 -28.66 16.87 -7.81
C ILE A 379 -29.16 17.92 -8.81
N ALA A 380 -30.45 18.27 -8.80
CA ALA A 380 -30.99 19.30 -9.66
C ALA A 380 -30.36 20.68 -9.36
N GLU A 381 -30.25 21.07 -8.08
CA GLU A 381 -29.59 22.31 -7.68
C GLU A 381 -28.12 22.39 -8.12
N LEU A 382 -27.38 21.29 -7.94
CA LEU A 382 -25.98 21.20 -8.38
C LEU A 382 -25.84 21.25 -9.91
N GLY A 383 -26.87 20.83 -10.65
CA GLY A 383 -26.89 20.92 -12.11
C GLY A 383 -26.90 22.37 -12.62
N GLU A 384 -27.41 23.30 -11.83
CA GLU A 384 -27.52 24.71 -12.19
C GLU A 384 -26.27 25.54 -11.83
N ILE A 385 -25.34 24.99 -11.03
CA ILE A 385 -24.17 25.74 -10.54
C ILE A 385 -22.86 25.14 -11.07
N GLY A 386 -21.79 25.96 -11.05
CA GLY A 386 -20.43 25.54 -11.40
C GLY A 386 -20.26 25.20 -12.87
N ASN A 387 -19.32 24.33 -13.18
CA ASN A 387 -19.03 23.91 -14.55
C ASN A 387 -20.07 22.89 -15.03
N SER A 388 -20.72 23.16 -16.16
CA SER A 388 -21.76 22.29 -16.76
C SER A 388 -21.21 20.93 -17.21
N SER A 389 -19.93 20.82 -17.59
CA SER A 389 -19.32 19.54 -17.93
C SER A 389 -19.31 18.55 -16.75
N ASP A 390 -19.26 19.07 -15.51
CA ASP A 390 -19.32 18.24 -14.29
C ASP A 390 -20.71 17.62 -14.06
N ASN A 391 -21.75 18.07 -14.78
CA ASN A 391 -23.10 17.51 -14.71
C ASN A 391 -23.16 16.06 -15.23
N ARG A 392 -22.19 15.64 -16.06
CA ARG A 392 -22.07 14.22 -16.46
C ARG A 392 -21.88 13.31 -15.25
N ALA A 393 -21.05 13.75 -14.28
CA ALA A 393 -20.82 12.99 -13.06
C ALA A 393 -22.06 12.88 -12.17
N LEU A 394 -22.96 13.89 -12.18
CA LEU A 394 -24.27 13.81 -11.52
C LEU A 394 -25.11 12.67 -12.08
N GLY A 395 -25.14 12.52 -13.43
CA GLY A 395 -25.91 11.44 -14.10
C GLY A 395 -25.42 10.05 -13.71
N TRP A 396 -24.11 9.81 -13.68
CA TRP A 396 -23.54 8.53 -13.24
C TRP A 396 -23.87 8.27 -11.77
N THR A 397 -23.69 9.27 -10.92
CA THR A 397 -23.95 9.18 -9.47
C THR A 397 -25.42 8.86 -9.18
N GLN A 398 -26.35 9.50 -9.88
CA GLN A 398 -27.78 9.23 -9.74
C GLN A 398 -28.13 7.77 -10.06
N GLN A 399 -27.56 7.20 -11.13
CA GLN A 399 -27.78 5.79 -11.48
C GLN A 399 -27.18 4.84 -10.44
N MET A 400 -25.97 5.14 -9.93
CA MET A 400 -25.30 4.33 -8.90
C MET A 400 -26.08 4.32 -7.58
N LEU A 401 -26.81 5.39 -7.26
CA LEU A 401 -27.60 5.58 -6.05
C LEU A 401 -29.06 5.14 -6.21
N SER A 402 -29.37 4.26 -7.17
CA SER A 402 -30.67 3.61 -7.24
C SER A 402 -30.92 2.71 -6.02
N VAL A 403 -32.10 2.80 -5.38
CA VAL A 403 -32.50 1.93 -4.25
C VAL A 403 -32.51 0.48 -4.67
N GLU A 404 -33.07 0.20 -5.83
CA GLU A 404 -33.13 -1.15 -6.35
C GLU A 404 -31.76 -1.60 -6.88
N GLN A 405 -31.18 -2.63 -6.27
CA GLN A 405 -29.88 -3.16 -6.67
C GLN A 405 -29.79 -3.46 -8.17
N LYS A 406 -30.86 -4.01 -8.74
CA LYS A 406 -30.91 -4.46 -10.16
C LYS A 406 -30.87 -3.30 -11.16
N LEU A 407 -31.21 -2.09 -10.73
CA LEU A 407 -31.20 -0.90 -11.58
C LEU A 407 -29.85 -0.16 -11.53
N ARG A 408 -28.98 -0.52 -10.59
CA ARG A 408 -27.63 0.05 -10.54
C ARG A 408 -26.78 -0.48 -11.70
N PRO A 409 -25.99 0.37 -12.35
CA PRO A 409 -25.04 -0.06 -13.37
C PRO A 409 -23.95 -0.96 -12.75
N THR A 410 -23.38 -1.86 -13.54
CA THR A 410 -22.16 -2.57 -13.15
C THR A 410 -20.96 -1.63 -13.15
N ALA A 411 -19.87 -1.98 -12.47
CA ALA A 411 -18.64 -1.20 -12.51
C ALA A 411 -18.14 -1.03 -13.97
N SER A 412 -18.21 -2.07 -14.78
CA SER A 412 -17.84 -2.02 -16.20
C SER A 412 -18.72 -1.04 -17.02
N SER A 413 -20.04 -1.03 -16.77
CA SER A 413 -20.95 -0.08 -17.43
C SER A 413 -20.61 1.38 -17.05
N ILE A 414 -20.18 1.63 -15.79
CA ILE A 414 -19.77 2.95 -15.33
C ILE A 414 -18.47 3.37 -16.05
N VAL A 415 -17.48 2.49 -16.10
CA VAL A 415 -16.19 2.74 -16.81
C VAL A 415 -16.46 3.09 -18.26
N THR A 416 -17.26 2.28 -18.97
CA THR A 416 -17.65 2.52 -20.38
C THR A 416 -18.28 3.90 -20.55
N SER A 417 -19.22 4.27 -19.67
CA SER A 417 -19.92 5.55 -19.72
C SER A 417 -18.97 6.74 -19.47
N ILE A 418 -18.01 6.60 -18.56
CA ILE A 418 -17.03 7.64 -18.25
C ILE A 418 -16.05 7.84 -19.41
N ILE A 419 -15.55 6.76 -20.01
CA ILE A 419 -14.62 6.80 -21.13
C ILE A 419 -15.31 7.42 -22.36
N ALA A 420 -16.55 7.00 -22.66
CA ALA A 420 -17.34 7.55 -23.78
C ALA A 420 -17.54 9.06 -23.64
N ALA A 421 -17.82 9.55 -22.42
CA ALA A 421 -17.99 10.97 -22.15
C ALA A 421 -16.71 11.79 -22.43
N GLY A 422 -15.53 11.21 -22.27
CA GLY A 422 -14.25 11.87 -22.59
C GLY A 422 -13.97 12.02 -24.08
N GLN A 423 -14.68 11.28 -24.94
CA GLN A 423 -14.51 11.32 -26.40
C GLN A 423 -15.44 12.34 -27.11
N GLU A 424 -16.46 12.85 -26.42
CA GLU A 424 -17.48 13.75 -26.98
C GLU A 424 -17.05 15.24 -27.06
N GLY A 425 -15.87 15.53 -27.59
CA GLY A 425 -15.47 16.89 -28.01
C GLY A 425 -15.12 17.88 -26.87
N ASP A 426 -15.40 17.58 -25.62
CA ASP A 426 -14.97 18.37 -24.46
C ASP A 426 -13.53 18.00 -24.09
N LYS A 427 -12.69 19.02 -23.89
CA LYS A 427 -11.29 18.84 -23.44
C LYS A 427 -11.18 18.36 -21.95
N ILE A 428 -12.29 17.98 -21.33
CA ILE A 428 -12.35 17.58 -19.92
C ILE A 428 -12.38 16.06 -19.82
N SER A 429 -11.31 15.49 -19.28
CA SER A 429 -11.24 14.06 -19.01
C SER A 429 -11.76 13.74 -17.59
N PHE A 430 -12.60 12.71 -17.49
CA PHE A 430 -13.06 12.12 -16.22
C PHE A 430 -12.34 10.81 -15.88
N CYS A 431 -11.28 10.48 -16.62
CA CYS A 431 -10.45 9.32 -16.40
C CYS A 431 -8.98 9.72 -16.50
N GLY A 432 -8.14 9.18 -15.64
CA GLY A 432 -6.69 9.35 -15.74
C GLY A 432 -6.14 8.60 -16.97
N ILE A 433 -5.06 9.10 -17.55
CA ILE A 433 -4.33 8.45 -18.67
C ILE A 433 -3.97 7.00 -18.31
N CYS A 434 -3.71 6.71 -17.04
CA CYS A 434 -3.41 5.38 -16.51
C CYS A 434 -4.52 4.34 -16.72
N CYS A 435 -5.77 4.77 -16.98
CA CYS A 435 -6.94 3.90 -17.16
C CYS A 435 -7.56 3.98 -18.56
N ILE A 436 -6.96 4.77 -19.47
CA ILE A 436 -7.39 4.81 -20.86
C ILE A 436 -6.65 3.70 -21.59
N PRO A 437 -7.34 2.73 -22.23
CA PRO A 437 -6.68 1.69 -23.01
C PRO A 437 -5.79 2.30 -24.10
N SER A 438 -4.55 1.84 -24.23
CA SER A 438 -3.67 2.23 -25.32
C SER A 438 -4.13 1.57 -26.63
N GLU A 439 -3.85 2.19 -27.78
CA GLU A 439 -4.18 1.59 -29.09
C GLU A 439 -3.50 0.22 -29.28
N ASP A 440 -2.39 -0.03 -28.58
CA ASP A 440 -1.65 -1.30 -28.62
C ASP A 440 -2.38 -2.43 -27.86
N ASP A 441 -3.25 -2.13 -26.90
CA ASP A 441 -4.01 -3.14 -26.17
C ASP A 441 -5.12 -3.79 -27.03
N PHE A 442 -5.56 -3.13 -28.09
CA PHE A 442 -6.57 -3.66 -29.04
C PHE A 442 -5.97 -4.61 -30.09
N SER A 443 -4.65 -4.60 -30.30
CA SER A 443 -3.99 -5.44 -31.31
C SER A 443 -3.68 -6.87 -30.84
N SER A 444 -3.63 -7.12 -29.54
CA SER A 444 -3.28 -8.44 -28.97
C SER A 444 -4.46 -9.39 -28.76
N SER A 445 -5.70 -8.91 -28.89
CA SER A 445 -6.91 -9.74 -28.71
C SER A 445 -7.51 -10.29 -30.02
N ALA A 446 -6.86 -10.05 -31.16
CA ALA A 446 -7.32 -10.51 -32.47
C ALA A 446 -6.55 -11.74 -33.02
N GLU A 447 -5.60 -12.29 -32.25
CA GLU A 447 -4.78 -13.45 -32.66
C GLU A 447 -4.79 -14.58 -31.61
N GLU A 448 -5.95 -14.92 -31.03
CA GLU A 448 -6.15 -16.22 -30.37
C GLU A 448 -7.42 -16.91 -30.87
#